data_2eacf12ff0662d9b5c25b5ca81bca1c6
#
_entry.id   2eacf12ff0662d9b5c25b5ca81bca1c6
#
_cell.length_a   1.000
_cell.length_b   1.000
_cell.length_c   1.000
_cell.angle_alpha   90.00
_cell.angle_beta   90.00
_cell.angle_gamma   90.00
#
_symmetry.space_group_name_H-M   'P 1'
#
loop_
_entity.id
_entity.type
_entity.pdbx_description
1 polymer ?
#
loop_
_entity_poly.entity_id
_entity_poly.type
_entity_poly.pdbx_seq_one_letter_code
_entity_poly.pdbx_strand_id
1 'polypeptide(L)'
;LWMGGKDINGQLKLAAVLFRTGGNDFWPGPLSATAGTGNYDPTSPVGSDAIRDFGAATIDADRCQYYDKFYTIRKSEVIAYNSWWECDNGILPAQDCGDVVKPSNEIINRIYAWPAHGDVTRGEDYFLAPFYDNPLGASGIDGAYRPEDGDTPWYDDILGRDDIECGIDRRISLFGDETHWWVFNDNGNIHGESNGDPIGMEIRAQAFAFATSDDVNRMTFYNYEMINKGTQTLFDTYFSQYIDADVGGYDDDFVGCDVSRGLGYAYNGDNLDETSGGNLGYGENPPAVGVDFFEGPYLDSDGRDNIGPYYDAANDVEVVPTVLDAIADDGIVYKGIGLGYSDGIIDNERFGMRRFTYFTGQGAVYPYSDPGNANEFYNFMSGSWANGSEMVYGGAGYAGSPGGTGTPSDYLFPGDSDPLD
;
A
#
# COMPACT_ATOMS: atom_id res chain seq x y z
N LEU A 1 0.33 -1.96 -7.90
CA LEU A 1 -0.77 -2.50 -7.10
C LEU A 1 -1.81 -3.11 -8.01
N TRP A 2 -2.24 -4.34 -7.73
CA TRP A 2 -3.42 -4.95 -8.31
C TRP A 2 -4.44 -5.17 -7.22
N MET A 3 -5.71 -5.07 -7.56
CA MET A 3 -6.81 -5.32 -6.63
C MET A 3 -8.00 -5.88 -7.37
N GLY A 4 -8.70 -6.83 -6.74
CA GLY A 4 -9.87 -7.45 -7.35
C GLY A 4 -10.67 -8.26 -6.37
N GLY A 5 -11.97 -8.34 -6.62
CA GLY A 5 -12.92 -9.09 -5.82
C GLY A 5 -14.22 -9.29 -6.58
N LYS A 6 -15.14 -10.05 -5.99
CA LYS A 6 -16.45 -10.34 -6.59
C LYS A 6 -17.54 -9.57 -5.86
N ASP A 7 -18.45 -8.97 -6.59
CA ASP A 7 -19.64 -8.38 -6.00
C ASP A 7 -20.64 -9.46 -5.52
N ILE A 8 -21.72 -9.03 -4.89
CA ILE A 8 -22.77 -9.93 -4.36
C ILE A 8 -23.42 -10.83 -5.44
N ASN A 9 -23.30 -10.46 -6.71
CA ASN A 9 -23.82 -11.24 -7.83
C ASN A 9 -22.75 -12.17 -8.42
N GLY A 10 -21.55 -12.16 -7.87
CA GLY A 10 -20.40 -12.92 -8.36
C GLY A 10 -19.71 -12.29 -9.59
N GLN A 11 -20.02 -11.03 -9.91
CA GLN A 11 -19.34 -10.31 -10.98
C GLN A 11 -17.97 -9.84 -10.50
N LEU A 12 -16.96 -10.11 -11.30
CA LEU A 12 -15.59 -9.71 -11.01
C LEU A 12 -15.41 -8.20 -11.20
N LYS A 13 -14.91 -7.55 -10.16
CA LYS A 13 -14.46 -6.16 -10.14
C LYS A 13 -12.95 -6.18 -9.98
N LEU A 14 -12.22 -5.48 -10.86
CA LEU A 14 -10.76 -5.59 -10.85
C LEU A 14 -10.11 -4.38 -11.49
N ALA A 15 -9.01 -3.93 -10.88
CA ALA A 15 -8.09 -2.96 -11.43
C ALA A 15 -6.65 -3.47 -11.31
N ALA A 16 -5.93 -3.48 -12.41
CA ALA A 16 -4.55 -3.92 -12.49
C ALA A 16 -3.81 -3.16 -13.59
N VAL A 17 -2.49 -3.13 -13.51
CA VAL A 17 -1.64 -2.59 -14.56
C VAL A 17 -0.34 -3.37 -14.60
N LEU A 18 0.14 -3.66 -15.80
CA LEU A 18 1.46 -4.20 -16.06
C LEU A 18 2.44 -3.07 -16.38
N PHE A 19 3.72 -3.33 -16.25
CA PHE A 19 4.76 -2.38 -16.64
C PHE A 19 4.72 -2.10 -18.16
N ARG A 20 4.46 -3.11 -18.97
CA ARG A 20 4.35 -3.03 -20.44
C ARG A 20 2.94 -2.66 -20.89
N THR A 21 2.47 -1.51 -20.52
CA THR A 21 1.05 -1.19 -20.70
C THR A 21 0.69 -0.75 -22.11
N GLY A 22 -0.38 -1.32 -22.64
CA GLY A 22 -1.18 -0.71 -23.71
C GLY A 22 -2.47 -0.08 -23.18
N GLY A 23 -2.79 -0.29 -21.92
CA GLY A 23 -3.99 0.16 -21.24
C GLY A 23 -3.72 0.84 -19.90
N ASN A 24 -4.79 1.21 -19.23
CA ASN A 24 -4.74 1.81 -17.91
C ASN A 24 -6.03 1.53 -17.15
N ASP A 25 -5.90 1.16 -15.86
CA ASP A 25 -7.02 0.92 -14.96
C ASP A 25 -7.02 1.90 -13.78
N PHE A 26 -6.03 2.81 -13.72
CA PHE A 26 -5.90 3.77 -12.63
C PHE A 26 -5.77 5.20 -13.15
N TRP A 27 -6.39 6.15 -12.46
CA TRP A 27 -6.37 7.58 -12.78
C TRP A 27 -6.03 8.41 -11.55
N PRO A 28 -5.30 9.53 -11.71
CA PRO A 28 -5.04 10.44 -10.61
C PRO A 28 -6.31 11.03 -10.02
N GLY A 29 -6.30 11.27 -8.71
CA GLY A 29 -7.34 12.03 -8.02
C GLY A 29 -8.24 11.19 -7.10
N PRO A 30 -8.90 11.88 -6.14
CA PRO A 30 -9.87 11.27 -5.24
C PRO A 30 -11.19 11.03 -5.95
N LEU A 31 -11.94 10.04 -5.46
CA LEU A 31 -13.31 9.78 -5.93
C LEU A 31 -14.32 10.61 -5.13
N SER A 32 -15.34 11.09 -5.84
CA SER A 32 -16.49 11.70 -5.19
C SER A 32 -17.46 10.62 -4.71
N ALA A 33 -18.01 10.79 -3.50
CA ALA A 33 -19.22 10.11 -3.10
C ALA A 33 -20.42 10.72 -3.86
N THR A 34 -21.31 11.41 -3.18
CA THR A 34 -22.39 12.15 -3.85
C THR A 34 -22.18 13.64 -3.61
N ALA A 35 -22.11 14.43 -4.68
CA ALA A 35 -21.86 15.85 -4.57
C ALA A 35 -22.83 16.53 -3.58
N GLY A 36 -22.29 17.20 -2.58
CA GLY A 36 -23.05 17.94 -1.58
C GLY A 36 -23.75 17.12 -0.49
N THR A 37 -23.48 15.82 -0.38
CA THR A 37 -24.00 14.97 0.71
C THR A 37 -23.05 14.81 1.87
N GLY A 38 -21.81 15.29 1.74
CA GLY A 38 -20.84 15.19 2.83
C GLY A 38 -21.41 15.81 4.10
N ASN A 39 -21.64 15.00 5.13
CA ASN A 39 -21.93 15.44 6.49
C ASN A 39 -20.66 16.02 7.12
N TYR A 40 -19.97 16.88 6.38
CA TYR A 40 -18.77 17.52 6.87
C TYR A 40 -19.12 18.44 8.02
N ASP A 41 -18.66 18.09 9.18
CA ASP A 41 -18.65 18.96 10.36
C ASP A 41 -17.20 19.35 10.67
N PRO A 42 -16.78 20.58 10.36
CA PRO A 42 -15.43 21.04 10.66
C PRO A 42 -15.12 21.07 12.16
N THR A 43 -16.16 21.01 13.00
CA THR A 43 -16.01 21.01 14.46
C THR A 43 -16.02 19.59 15.05
N SER A 44 -16.30 18.59 14.23
CA SER A 44 -16.27 17.20 14.68
C SER A 44 -14.82 16.77 14.90
N PRO A 45 -14.53 16.09 16.04
CA PRO A 45 -13.21 15.52 16.22
C PRO A 45 -12.90 14.64 15.04
N VAL A 46 -11.74 14.81 14.54
CA VAL A 46 -11.19 14.05 13.44
C VAL A 46 -11.31 12.56 13.68
N GLY A 47 -11.58 11.82 12.64
CA GLY A 47 -11.67 10.36 12.70
C GLY A 47 -13.09 9.81 12.77
N SER A 48 -14.13 10.65 12.70
CA SER A 48 -15.45 10.09 12.51
C SER A 48 -15.54 9.49 11.09
N ASP A 49 -15.67 8.17 11.01
CA ASP A 49 -15.95 7.45 9.76
C ASP A 49 -17.26 7.92 9.09
N ALA A 50 -18.04 8.74 9.79
CA ALA A 50 -19.27 9.37 9.32
C ALA A 50 -19.07 10.36 8.14
N ILE A 51 -17.83 10.69 7.80
CA ILE A 51 -17.50 11.61 6.69
C ILE A 51 -17.22 10.84 5.39
N ARG A 52 -17.03 9.53 5.48
CA ARG A 52 -16.76 8.67 4.32
C ARG A 52 -18.08 8.19 3.72
N ASP A 53 -18.68 9.05 2.90
CA ASP A 53 -19.89 8.65 2.19
C ASP A 53 -19.54 7.68 1.05
N PHE A 54 -20.28 6.60 0.98
CA PHE A 54 -20.29 5.70 -0.16
C PHE A 54 -21.20 6.25 -1.24
N GLY A 55 -20.85 6.09 -2.51
CA GLY A 55 -21.66 6.64 -3.56
C GLY A 55 -21.26 6.21 -4.95
N ALA A 56 -21.47 7.10 -5.93
CA ALA A 56 -21.20 6.80 -7.33
C ALA A 56 -19.70 6.63 -7.64
N ALA A 57 -18.83 6.97 -6.71
CA ALA A 57 -17.36 6.86 -6.83
C ALA A 57 -16.86 7.39 -8.18
N THR A 58 -17.16 8.64 -8.49
CA THR A 58 -16.86 9.25 -9.81
C THR A 58 -15.77 10.29 -9.70
N ILE A 59 -15.09 10.53 -10.80
CA ILE A 59 -14.16 11.65 -10.98
C ILE A 59 -14.31 12.20 -12.40
N ASP A 60 -14.06 13.48 -12.58
CA ASP A 60 -14.01 14.10 -13.91
C ASP A 60 -12.56 14.37 -14.37
N ALA A 61 -12.40 14.60 -15.67
CA ALA A 61 -11.08 14.79 -16.27
C ALA A 61 -10.31 16.00 -15.71
N ASP A 62 -11.00 17.06 -15.30
CA ASP A 62 -10.36 18.25 -14.73
C ASP A 62 -9.73 17.92 -13.37
N ARG A 63 -10.40 17.07 -12.57
CA ARG A 63 -9.87 16.62 -11.27
C ARG A 63 -8.70 15.66 -11.47
N CYS A 64 -8.81 14.73 -12.41
CA CYS A 64 -7.67 13.87 -12.76
C CYS A 64 -6.44 14.72 -13.13
N GLN A 65 -6.60 15.72 -13.99
CA GLN A 65 -5.50 16.59 -14.38
C GLN A 65 -4.95 17.43 -13.21
N TYR A 66 -5.80 17.86 -12.27
CA TYR A 66 -5.38 18.62 -11.10
C TYR A 66 -4.48 17.80 -10.18
N TYR A 67 -4.79 16.51 -9.98
CA TYR A 67 -4.07 15.61 -9.10
C TYR A 67 -2.97 14.78 -9.81
N ASP A 68 -2.76 14.97 -11.11
CA ASP A 68 -1.71 14.27 -11.87
C ASP A 68 -0.31 14.82 -11.52
N LYS A 69 0.07 14.62 -10.27
CA LYS A 69 1.35 15.05 -9.72
C LYS A 69 1.63 14.37 -8.38
N PHE A 70 2.90 14.36 -7.99
CA PHE A 70 3.32 14.03 -6.63
C PHE A 70 3.42 15.30 -5.79
N TYR A 71 2.99 15.22 -4.55
CA TYR A 71 3.20 16.23 -3.52
C TYR A 71 4.40 15.81 -2.68
N THR A 72 5.52 16.47 -2.92
CA THR A 72 6.80 16.13 -2.27
C THR A 72 7.08 17.07 -1.13
N ILE A 73 7.45 16.51 0.02
CA ILE A 73 7.87 17.28 1.20
C ILE A 73 8.99 16.54 1.92
N ARG A 74 9.91 17.29 2.54
CA ARG A 74 10.94 16.76 3.43
C ARG A 74 10.63 17.12 4.87
N LYS A 75 10.86 16.18 5.77
CA LYS A 75 10.72 16.40 7.20
C LYS A 75 11.49 17.65 7.68
N SER A 76 12.72 17.83 7.20
CA SER A 76 13.54 19.01 7.51
C SER A 76 12.93 20.35 7.05
N GLU A 77 12.12 20.33 6.00
CA GLU A 77 11.42 21.53 5.50
C GLU A 77 10.26 21.90 6.41
N VAL A 78 9.52 20.90 6.92
CA VAL A 78 8.47 21.10 7.91
C VAL A 78 9.05 21.65 9.21
N ILE A 79 10.13 21.06 9.71
CA ILE A 79 10.84 21.54 10.90
C ILE A 79 11.28 23.00 10.72
N ALA A 80 11.90 23.33 9.59
CA ALA A 80 12.37 24.68 9.32
C ALA A 80 11.22 25.69 9.24
N TYR A 81 10.08 25.28 8.65
CA TYR A 81 8.88 26.11 8.56
C TYR A 81 8.28 26.36 9.96
N ASN A 82 8.08 25.31 10.76
CA ASN A 82 7.54 25.42 12.09
C ASN A 82 8.39 26.33 12.98
N SER A 83 9.72 26.11 13.02
CA SER A 83 10.62 26.95 13.82
C SER A 83 10.57 28.42 13.39
N TRP A 84 10.55 28.69 12.07
CA TRP A 84 10.43 30.05 11.57
C TRP A 84 9.08 30.67 11.93
N TRP A 85 7.97 29.94 11.73
CA TRP A 85 6.63 30.43 12.02
C TRP A 85 6.46 30.75 13.51
N GLU A 86 6.91 29.87 14.40
CA GLU A 86 6.88 30.08 15.85
C GLU A 86 7.70 31.31 16.29
N CYS A 87 8.85 31.52 15.66
CA CYS A 87 9.65 32.71 15.93
C CYS A 87 8.99 33.99 15.39
N ASP A 88 8.48 33.96 14.17
CA ASP A 88 7.84 35.13 13.53
C ASP A 88 6.56 35.56 14.26
N ASN A 89 5.86 34.63 14.87
CA ASN A 89 4.64 34.86 15.65
C ASN A 89 4.89 35.03 17.16
N GLY A 90 6.14 35.01 17.60
CA GLY A 90 6.50 35.26 19.01
C GLY A 90 6.10 34.14 19.97
N ILE A 91 5.90 32.94 19.47
CA ILE A 91 5.62 31.73 20.27
C ILE A 91 6.90 31.29 20.96
N LEU A 92 8.01 31.19 20.24
CA LEU A 92 9.31 30.91 20.81
C LEU A 92 9.96 32.18 21.44
N PRO A 93 10.72 32.02 22.55
CA PRO A 93 11.47 33.11 23.14
C PRO A 93 12.51 33.66 22.14
N ALA A 94 12.69 34.98 22.11
CA ALA A 94 13.60 35.66 21.17
C ALA A 94 15.05 35.14 21.19
N GLN A 95 15.52 34.60 22.31
CA GLN A 95 16.84 33.99 22.45
C GLN A 95 17.00 32.69 21.66
N ASP A 96 15.90 31.99 21.40
CA ASP A 96 15.87 30.71 20.69
C ASP A 96 15.70 30.91 19.18
N CYS A 97 15.42 32.15 18.76
CA CYS A 97 15.18 32.52 17.37
C CYS A 97 16.44 33.08 16.66
N GLY A 98 17.57 33.19 17.35
CA GLY A 98 18.76 33.87 16.83
C GLY A 98 19.33 33.26 15.53
N ASP A 99 19.22 31.97 15.37
CA ASP A 99 19.74 31.22 14.21
C ASP A 99 18.61 30.73 13.27
N VAL A 100 17.36 31.06 13.57
CA VAL A 100 16.20 30.63 12.76
C VAL A 100 16.09 31.50 11.50
N VAL A 101 16.12 30.86 10.35
CA VAL A 101 16.06 31.53 9.05
C VAL A 101 14.72 31.23 8.38
N LYS A 102 14.11 32.26 7.79
CA LYS A 102 12.91 32.06 6.97
C LYS A 102 13.18 31.05 5.84
N PRO A 103 12.37 29.99 5.68
CA PRO A 103 12.51 29.06 4.58
C PRO A 103 12.44 29.74 3.21
N SER A 104 13.01 29.11 2.18
CA SER A 104 12.89 29.58 0.82
C SER A 104 11.45 29.62 0.35
N ASN A 105 11.13 30.47 -0.63
CA ASN A 105 9.81 30.51 -1.21
C ASN A 105 9.37 29.15 -1.82
N GLU A 106 10.32 28.35 -2.27
CA GLU A 106 10.03 27.02 -2.78
C GLU A 106 9.48 26.08 -1.69
N ILE A 107 10.12 26.08 -0.52
CA ILE A 107 9.64 25.32 0.65
C ILE A 107 8.26 25.83 1.08
N ILE A 108 8.11 27.13 1.23
CA ILE A 108 6.85 27.76 1.61
C ILE A 108 5.75 27.36 0.62
N ASN A 109 6.02 27.41 -0.68
CA ASN A 109 5.04 27.05 -1.70
C ASN A 109 4.67 25.56 -1.63
N ARG A 110 5.59 24.65 -1.33
CA ARG A 110 5.25 23.23 -1.13
C ARG A 110 4.30 23.03 0.05
N ILE A 111 4.54 23.70 1.16
CA ILE A 111 3.65 23.64 2.33
C ILE A 111 2.27 24.22 1.99
N TYR A 112 2.20 25.39 1.37
CA TYR A 112 0.93 26.01 0.99
C TYR A 112 0.16 25.22 -0.09
N ALA A 113 0.84 24.45 -0.91
CA ALA A 113 0.23 23.62 -1.96
C ALA A 113 -0.11 22.21 -1.48
N TRP A 114 0.07 21.91 -0.19
CA TRP A 114 -0.22 20.60 0.36
C TRP A 114 -1.71 20.25 0.23
N PRO A 115 -2.07 19.06 -0.28
CA PRO A 115 -3.46 18.74 -0.60
C PRO A 115 -4.20 18.20 0.64
N ALA A 116 -4.18 18.98 1.73
CA ALA A 116 -4.82 18.60 2.98
C ALA A 116 -6.32 18.35 2.85
N HIS A 117 -6.96 19.02 1.89
CA HIS A 117 -8.40 18.94 1.65
C HIS A 117 -8.76 18.61 0.21
N GLY A 118 -9.80 17.78 0.05
CA GLY A 118 -10.52 17.64 -1.20
C GLY A 118 -11.61 18.69 -1.37
N ASP A 119 -12.20 18.73 -2.55
CA ASP A 119 -13.29 19.63 -2.89
C ASP A 119 -14.64 19.02 -2.51
N VAL A 120 -15.13 19.34 -1.32
CA VAL A 120 -16.42 18.84 -0.81
C VAL A 120 -17.60 19.25 -1.67
N THR A 121 -17.49 20.33 -2.47
CA THR A 121 -18.57 20.73 -3.37
C THR A 121 -18.71 19.77 -4.56
N ARG A 122 -17.66 18.98 -4.81
CA ARG A 122 -17.62 17.90 -5.79
C ARG A 122 -17.82 16.52 -5.16
N GLY A 123 -18.03 16.45 -3.84
CA GLY A 123 -18.20 15.20 -3.11
C GLY A 123 -16.90 14.50 -2.74
N GLU A 124 -15.76 15.16 -2.86
CA GLU A 124 -14.49 14.64 -2.38
C GLU A 124 -14.42 14.71 -0.85
N ASP A 125 -13.63 13.83 -0.22
CA ASP A 125 -13.42 13.88 1.22
C ASP A 125 -12.78 15.20 1.62
N TYR A 126 -13.24 15.76 2.74
CA TYR A 126 -12.62 16.99 3.23
C TYR A 126 -11.19 16.75 3.68
N PHE A 127 -10.94 15.74 4.51
CA PHE A 127 -9.59 15.35 4.88
C PHE A 127 -8.99 14.43 3.81
N LEU A 128 -7.92 14.87 3.16
CA LEU A 128 -7.28 14.14 2.09
C LEU A 128 -5.85 13.73 2.47
N ALA A 129 -4.88 14.61 2.35
CA ALA A 129 -3.53 14.33 2.81
C ALA A 129 -3.35 14.69 4.30
N PRO A 130 -2.51 13.95 5.05
CA PRO A 130 -2.34 14.20 6.47
C PRO A 130 -1.71 15.57 6.75
N PHE A 131 -2.28 16.30 7.68
CA PHE A 131 -1.77 17.60 8.12
C PHE A 131 -1.90 17.78 9.62
N TYR A 132 -1.04 18.59 10.17
CA TYR A 132 -1.09 19.06 11.56
C TYR A 132 -1.84 20.39 11.62
N ASP A 133 -2.91 20.41 12.40
CA ASP A 133 -3.70 21.60 12.70
C ASP A 133 -3.12 22.23 13.97
N ASN A 134 -2.48 23.37 13.83
CA ASN A 134 -1.67 23.96 14.89
C ASN A 134 -2.51 24.63 15.97
N PRO A 135 -2.53 24.11 17.21
CA PRO A 135 -3.31 24.71 18.32
C PRO A 135 -2.86 26.11 18.71
N LEU A 136 -1.65 26.51 18.32
CA LEU A 136 -1.06 27.83 18.63
C LEU A 136 -1.39 28.87 17.55
N GLY A 137 -1.96 28.45 16.42
CA GLY A 137 -2.45 29.35 15.37
C GLY A 137 -3.61 30.24 15.83
N ALA A 138 -3.88 31.31 15.09
CA ALA A 138 -4.95 32.25 15.42
C ALA A 138 -6.34 31.60 15.40
N SER A 139 -6.54 30.56 14.57
CA SER A 139 -7.79 29.80 14.46
C SER A 139 -7.91 28.67 15.49
N GLY A 140 -6.79 28.28 16.13
CA GLY A 140 -6.72 27.07 16.93
C GLY A 140 -7.01 25.81 16.11
N ILE A 141 -7.33 24.71 16.77
CA ILE A 141 -7.72 23.46 16.10
C ILE A 141 -9.13 23.61 15.56
N ASP A 142 -9.30 23.74 14.26
CA ASP A 142 -10.61 23.88 13.61
C ASP A 142 -10.83 22.94 12.41
N GLY A 143 -9.85 22.06 12.12
CA GLY A 143 -9.91 21.09 11.05
C GLY A 143 -9.66 21.66 9.66
N ALA A 144 -9.29 22.93 9.53
CA ALA A 144 -8.95 23.54 8.26
C ALA A 144 -7.43 23.76 8.15
N TYR A 145 -6.88 23.49 6.99
CA TYR A 145 -5.44 23.67 6.70
C TYR A 145 -5.13 25.12 6.34
N ARG A 146 -4.44 25.82 7.22
CA ARG A 146 -3.99 27.21 7.05
C ARG A 146 -2.51 27.35 7.42
N PRO A 147 -1.60 27.21 6.47
CA PRO A 147 -0.19 27.39 6.74
C PRO A 147 0.16 28.74 7.40
N GLU A 148 -0.59 29.81 7.09
CA GLU A 148 -0.43 31.12 7.76
C GLU A 148 -0.66 31.04 9.28
N ASP A 149 -1.45 30.10 9.75
CA ASP A 149 -1.71 29.82 11.17
C ASP A 149 -0.72 28.78 11.75
N GLY A 150 0.26 28.35 10.94
CA GLY A 150 1.30 27.39 11.35
C GLY A 150 0.95 25.93 11.08
N ASP A 151 -0.09 25.67 10.30
CA ASP A 151 -0.43 24.31 9.90
C ASP A 151 0.60 23.79 8.88
N THR A 152 0.93 22.51 9.00
CA THR A 152 1.94 21.89 8.16
C THR A 152 1.57 20.46 7.78
N PRO A 153 2.19 19.87 6.73
CA PRO A 153 2.16 18.43 6.54
C PRO A 153 2.58 17.71 7.83
N TRP A 154 1.89 16.64 8.19
CA TRP A 154 2.04 16.04 9.51
C TRP A 154 3.05 14.89 9.53
N TYR A 155 4.11 15.10 10.31
CA TYR A 155 5.04 14.05 10.74
C TYR A 155 4.89 13.88 12.25
N ASP A 156 4.45 12.72 12.70
CA ASP A 156 4.13 12.44 14.10
C ASP A 156 5.33 12.61 15.05
N ASP A 157 6.50 12.20 14.58
CA ASP A 157 7.74 12.29 15.36
C ASP A 157 8.31 13.72 15.52
N ILE A 158 7.78 14.71 14.79
CA ILE A 158 8.13 16.14 14.97
C ILE A 158 7.19 16.79 15.97
N LEU A 159 5.91 16.50 15.85
CA LEU A 159 4.82 17.14 16.55
C LEU A 159 4.02 16.09 17.30
N GLY A 160 4.70 15.33 18.18
CA GLY A 160 4.12 14.22 18.91
C GLY A 160 2.77 14.62 19.51
N ARG A 161 1.73 13.92 19.12
CA ARG A 161 0.40 14.05 19.70
C ARG A 161 0.25 12.99 20.78
N ASP A 162 0.58 13.38 22.03
CA ASP A 162 0.43 12.51 23.21
C ASP A 162 -1.04 12.20 23.52
N ASP A 163 -1.98 12.81 22.81
CA ASP A 163 -3.42 12.75 23.04
C ASP A 163 -4.19 11.87 22.05
N ILE A 164 -3.49 11.22 21.09
CA ILE A 164 -4.14 10.24 20.21
C ILE A 164 -4.32 8.94 20.97
N GLU A 165 -5.55 8.63 21.38
CA GLU A 165 -5.88 7.28 21.83
C GLU A 165 -5.73 6.32 20.66
N CYS A 166 -4.89 5.31 20.83
CA CYS A 166 -4.76 4.20 19.87
C CYS A 166 -6.16 3.66 19.54
N GLY A 167 -6.52 3.71 18.25
CA GLY A 167 -7.78 3.17 17.75
C GLY A 167 -8.88 4.17 17.41
N ILE A 168 -8.77 5.44 17.78
CA ILE A 168 -9.79 6.45 17.45
C ILE A 168 -9.40 7.28 16.24
N ASP A 169 -8.12 7.58 16.05
CA ASP A 169 -7.64 8.33 14.89
C ASP A 169 -6.81 7.42 13.98
N ARG A 170 -7.41 6.95 12.90
CA ARG A 170 -6.76 6.11 11.89
C ARG A 170 -6.00 6.91 10.83
N ARG A 171 -5.79 8.21 11.03
CA ARG A 171 -5.01 9.00 10.09
C ARG A 171 -3.55 8.57 10.14
N ILE A 172 -3.02 8.31 8.98
CA ILE A 172 -1.63 7.90 8.82
C ILE A 172 -0.80 9.16 8.64
N SER A 173 0.16 9.41 9.54
CA SER A 173 1.14 10.49 9.40
C SER A 173 2.06 10.25 8.20
N LEU A 174 2.83 11.26 7.83
CA LEU A 174 3.93 11.10 6.88
C LEU A 174 5.11 10.41 7.55
N PHE A 175 5.83 9.62 6.75
CA PHE A 175 6.99 8.87 7.20
C PHE A 175 8.26 9.30 6.46
N GLY A 176 9.41 8.94 7.02
CA GLY A 176 10.71 9.14 6.38
C GLY A 176 11.25 10.56 6.46
N ASP A 177 12.41 10.77 5.86
CA ASP A 177 13.04 12.09 5.74
C ASP A 177 12.60 12.84 4.50
N GLU A 178 12.20 12.12 3.45
CA GLU A 178 11.54 12.63 2.24
C GLU A 178 10.33 11.77 1.92
N THR A 179 9.20 12.42 1.66
CA THR A 179 7.93 11.78 1.33
C THR A 179 7.35 12.34 0.05
N HIS A 180 6.86 11.46 -0.79
CA HIS A 180 6.04 11.75 -1.95
C HIS A 180 4.63 11.23 -1.66
N TRP A 181 3.65 12.11 -1.63
CA TRP A 181 2.25 11.76 -1.42
C TRP A 181 1.46 11.97 -2.71
N TRP A 182 0.52 11.06 -3.01
CA TRP A 182 -0.41 11.21 -4.14
C TRP A 182 -1.70 10.45 -3.86
N VAL A 183 -2.73 10.75 -4.66
CA VAL A 183 -4.02 10.07 -4.64
C VAL A 183 -4.40 9.63 -6.04
N PHE A 184 -4.94 8.42 -6.15
CA PHE A 184 -5.41 7.86 -7.40
C PHE A 184 -6.60 6.93 -7.17
N ASN A 185 -7.24 6.49 -8.24
CA ASN A 185 -8.46 5.70 -8.17
C ASN A 185 -8.57 4.75 -9.38
N ASP A 186 -9.53 3.81 -9.31
CA ASP A 186 -9.81 2.87 -10.39
C ASP A 186 -11.09 3.18 -11.18
N ASN A 187 -11.74 4.33 -10.96
CA ASN A 187 -13.02 4.63 -11.63
C ASN A 187 -13.00 5.94 -12.44
N GLY A 188 -11.85 6.30 -12.98
CA GLY A 188 -11.75 7.47 -13.85
C GLY A 188 -12.24 7.24 -15.29
N ASN A 189 -12.19 6.00 -15.79
CA ASN A 189 -12.61 5.62 -17.13
C ASN A 189 -12.76 4.09 -17.25
N ILE A 190 -12.97 3.59 -18.45
CA ILE A 190 -12.99 2.15 -18.76
C ILE A 190 -11.59 1.56 -18.55
N HIS A 191 -11.52 0.44 -17.86
CA HIS A 191 -10.27 -0.30 -17.66
C HIS A 191 -9.74 -0.85 -18.97
N GLY A 192 -8.64 -0.28 -19.42
CA GLY A 192 -8.04 -0.63 -20.71
C GLY A 192 -6.96 -1.71 -20.62
N GLU A 193 -6.42 -1.95 -19.43
CA GLU A 193 -5.41 -2.99 -19.22
C GLU A 193 -6.05 -4.34 -18.92
N SER A 194 -6.81 -4.44 -17.83
CA SER A 194 -7.43 -5.69 -17.44
C SER A 194 -8.74 -5.99 -18.14
N ASN A 195 -9.41 -5.00 -18.72
CA ASN A 195 -10.80 -5.06 -19.18
C ASN A 195 -11.77 -5.48 -18.06
N GLY A 196 -11.41 -5.25 -16.80
CA GLY A 196 -12.26 -5.48 -15.63
C GLY A 196 -13.30 -4.38 -15.44
N ASP A 197 -14.34 -4.68 -14.67
CA ASP A 197 -15.25 -3.66 -14.18
C ASP A 197 -14.62 -2.91 -13.00
N PRO A 198 -14.82 -1.59 -12.87
CA PRO A 198 -14.26 -0.82 -11.77
C PRO A 198 -14.86 -1.22 -10.42
N ILE A 199 -14.04 -1.06 -9.38
CA ILE A 199 -14.42 -1.27 -7.98
C ILE A 199 -15.04 0.01 -7.41
N GLY A 200 -14.46 1.15 -7.71
CA GLY A 200 -14.70 2.43 -7.06
C GLY A 200 -13.78 2.64 -5.86
N MET A 201 -12.53 2.21 -5.99
CA MET A 201 -11.50 2.31 -4.96
C MET A 201 -10.73 3.63 -5.10
N GLU A 202 -10.63 4.39 -4.02
CA GLU A 202 -9.70 5.50 -3.87
C GLU A 202 -8.47 5.02 -3.12
N ILE A 203 -7.29 5.35 -3.61
CA ILE A 203 -6.03 4.98 -3.00
C ILE A 203 -5.24 6.26 -2.70
N ARG A 204 -4.94 6.48 -1.42
CA ARG A 204 -4.01 7.51 -0.96
C ARG A 204 -2.69 6.84 -0.66
N ALA A 205 -1.67 7.29 -1.31
CA ALA A 205 -0.39 6.64 -1.26
C ALA A 205 0.71 7.60 -0.83
N GLN A 206 1.69 7.05 -0.13
CA GLN A 206 2.95 7.73 0.11
C GLN A 206 4.11 6.78 -0.16
N ALA A 207 5.12 7.30 -0.85
CA ALA A 207 6.43 6.70 -0.98
C ALA A 207 7.42 7.51 -0.14
N PHE A 208 8.27 6.84 0.63
CA PHE A 208 9.20 7.53 1.51
C PHE A 208 10.52 6.79 1.67
N ALA A 209 11.53 7.53 2.12
CA ALA A 209 12.86 6.99 2.37
C ALA A 209 13.50 7.68 3.57
N PHE A 210 14.48 6.98 4.16
CA PHE A 210 15.26 7.47 5.29
C PHE A 210 16.70 7.73 4.90
N ALA A 211 17.26 8.86 5.35
CA ALA A 211 18.66 9.20 5.19
C ALA A 211 19.45 8.67 6.39
N THR A 212 19.78 7.39 6.38
CA THR A 212 20.51 6.70 7.46
C THR A 212 21.91 6.27 7.03
N SER A 213 22.71 5.78 7.96
CA SER A 213 24.04 5.22 7.68
C SER A 213 24.08 3.70 7.60
N ASP A 214 22.92 3.04 7.73
CA ASP A 214 22.73 1.59 7.67
C ASP A 214 22.02 1.15 6.38
N ASP A 215 21.59 -0.09 6.32
CA ASP A 215 20.97 -0.68 5.13
C ASP A 215 19.60 -0.08 4.81
N VAL A 216 18.92 0.54 5.79
CA VAL A 216 17.64 1.24 5.57
C VAL A 216 17.77 2.38 4.53
N ASN A 217 18.96 2.98 4.43
CA ASN A 217 19.25 3.99 3.39
C ASN A 217 19.18 3.45 1.94
N ARG A 218 19.09 2.14 1.76
CA ARG A 218 18.96 1.48 0.45
C ARG A 218 17.54 1.01 0.16
N MET A 219 16.60 1.34 1.04
CA MET A 219 15.22 0.93 0.95
C MET A 219 14.33 2.12 0.57
N THR A 220 13.29 1.84 -0.18
CA THR A 220 12.16 2.74 -0.39
C THR A 220 10.91 2.06 0.16
N PHE A 221 10.08 2.83 0.84
CA PHE A 221 8.90 2.34 1.52
C PHE A 221 7.65 2.89 0.86
N TYR A 222 6.59 2.13 0.88
CA TYR A 222 5.31 2.51 0.31
C TYR A 222 4.20 2.21 1.32
N ASN A 223 3.29 3.16 1.50
CA ASN A 223 2.08 2.97 2.27
C ASN A 223 0.88 3.31 1.40
N TYR A 224 -0.15 2.46 1.42
CA TYR A 224 -1.37 2.62 0.66
C TYR A 224 -2.58 2.60 1.60
N GLU A 225 -3.29 3.70 1.70
CA GLU A 225 -4.62 3.73 2.31
C GLU A 225 -5.65 3.46 1.21
N MET A 226 -6.36 2.33 1.28
CA MET A 226 -7.35 1.90 0.29
C MET A 226 -8.75 2.12 0.82
N ILE A 227 -9.54 2.92 0.11
CA ILE A 227 -10.87 3.34 0.52
C ILE A 227 -11.88 2.90 -0.53
N ASN A 228 -12.75 1.95 -0.19
CA ASN A 228 -13.86 1.58 -1.08
C ASN A 228 -14.94 2.68 -1.03
N LYS A 229 -15.03 3.46 -2.10
CA LYS A 229 -16.06 4.49 -2.30
C LYS A 229 -17.25 3.98 -3.11
N GLY A 230 -17.17 2.75 -3.62
CA GLY A 230 -18.26 2.10 -4.33
C GLY A 230 -19.41 1.72 -3.40
N THR A 231 -20.53 1.30 -3.99
CA THR A 231 -21.75 0.93 -3.26
C THR A 231 -21.85 -0.57 -2.96
N GLN A 232 -20.84 -1.34 -3.36
CA GLN A 232 -20.90 -2.80 -3.30
C GLN A 232 -19.87 -3.36 -2.33
N THR A 233 -20.30 -4.33 -1.53
CA THR A 233 -19.39 -5.18 -0.78
C THR A 233 -18.72 -6.16 -1.75
N LEU A 234 -17.41 -6.33 -1.60
CA LEU A 234 -16.62 -7.29 -2.36
C LEU A 234 -16.37 -8.53 -1.51
N PHE A 235 -16.41 -9.67 -2.18
CA PHE A 235 -16.08 -10.98 -1.63
C PHE A 235 -14.88 -11.56 -2.36
N ASP A 236 -14.17 -12.46 -1.71
CA ASP A 236 -12.94 -13.08 -2.26
C ASP A 236 -12.01 -11.99 -2.84
N THR A 237 -11.70 -10.98 -2.01
CA THR A 237 -10.95 -9.80 -2.43
C THR A 237 -9.46 -10.01 -2.19
N TYR A 238 -8.67 -9.70 -3.20
CA TYR A 238 -7.22 -9.78 -3.18
C TYR A 238 -6.60 -8.43 -3.49
N PHE A 239 -5.50 -8.14 -2.78
CA PHE A 239 -4.59 -7.05 -3.07
C PHE A 239 -3.21 -7.65 -3.33
N SER A 240 -2.56 -7.23 -4.41
CA SER A 240 -1.26 -7.77 -4.78
C SER A 240 -0.30 -6.65 -5.17
N GLN A 241 0.96 -6.78 -4.76
CA GLN A 241 2.04 -6.02 -5.35
C GLN A 241 2.55 -6.77 -6.58
N TYR A 242 2.57 -6.09 -7.69
CA TYR A 242 3.20 -6.55 -8.92
C TYR A 242 4.55 -5.87 -9.04
N ILE A 243 5.57 -6.65 -9.28
CA ILE A 243 6.95 -6.19 -9.46
C ILE A 243 7.46 -6.81 -10.75
N ASP A 244 8.05 -5.99 -11.60
CA ASP A 244 8.78 -6.39 -12.81
C ASP A 244 10.24 -5.99 -12.58
N ALA A 245 10.99 -6.88 -11.95
CA ALA A 245 12.34 -6.61 -11.52
C ALA A 245 13.34 -7.22 -12.49
N ASP A 246 13.99 -6.37 -13.28
CA ASP A 246 15.15 -6.74 -14.06
C ASP A 246 16.43 -6.50 -13.23
N VAL A 247 17.18 -7.55 -12.93
CA VAL A 247 18.46 -7.44 -12.21
C VAL A 247 19.59 -7.34 -13.23
N GLY A 248 19.74 -6.17 -13.86
CA GLY A 248 20.72 -5.98 -14.94
C GLY A 248 20.29 -6.61 -16.25
N GLY A 249 20.90 -7.73 -16.64
CA GLY A 249 20.50 -8.52 -17.81
C GLY A 249 19.42 -9.53 -17.42
N TYR A 250 18.22 -9.38 -17.90
CA TYR A 250 17.03 -10.12 -17.44
C TYR A 250 16.92 -11.60 -17.87
N ASP A 251 17.82 -12.08 -18.74
CA ASP A 251 17.63 -13.41 -19.42
C ASP A 251 17.81 -14.60 -18.48
N ASP A 252 18.54 -14.42 -17.39
CA ASP A 252 18.84 -15.44 -16.38
C ASP A 252 18.43 -15.04 -14.95
N ASP A 253 17.54 -14.07 -14.84
CA ASP A 253 16.93 -13.70 -13.57
C ASP A 253 15.95 -14.76 -13.07
N PHE A 254 15.98 -14.99 -11.77
CA PHE A 254 15.10 -15.90 -11.05
C PHE A 254 14.37 -15.16 -9.93
N VAL A 255 13.24 -15.72 -9.51
CA VAL A 255 12.45 -15.21 -8.39
C VAL A 255 12.30 -16.28 -7.31
N GLY A 256 12.06 -15.83 -6.09
CA GLY A 256 11.75 -16.67 -4.96
C GLY A 256 11.06 -15.89 -3.86
N CYS A 257 10.66 -16.58 -2.81
CA CYS A 257 10.09 -15.94 -1.63
C CYS A 257 10.64 -16.52 -0.33
N ASP A 258 10.54 -15.73 0.72
CA ASP A 258 10.70 -16.16 2.11
C ASP A 258 9.35 -15.98 2.80
N VAL A 259 8.64 -17.07 2.97
CA VAL A 259 7.28 -17.09 3.51
C VAL A 259 7.26 -16.56 4.93
N SER A 260 8.27 -16.94 5.74
CA SER A 260 8.36 -16.55 7.15
C SER A 260 8.57 -15.06 7.35
N ARG A 261 9.05 -14.36 6.31
CA ARG A 261 9.28 -12.90 6.33
C ARG A 261 8.27 -12.11 5.52
N GLY A 262 7.41 -12.77 4.72
CA GLY A 262 6.55 -12.09 3.77
C GLY A 262 7.31 -11.42 2.62
N LEU A 263 8.48 -11.95 2.28
CA LEU A 263 9.44 -11.36 1.34
C LEU A 263 9.38 -12.07 -0.01
N GLY A 264 9.19 -11.32 -1.09
CA GLY A 264 9.50 -11.74 -2.45
C GLY A 264 10.85 -11.19 -2.90
N TYR A 265 11.61 -11.93 -3.70
CA TYR A 265 12.91 -11.46 -4.19
C TYR A 265 13.20 -11.90 -5.63
N ALA A 266 14.03 -11.11 -6.30
CA ALA A 266 14.59 -11.45 -7.60
C ALA A 266 16.13 -11.41 -7.54
N TYR A 267 16.79 -12.29 -8.26
CA TYR A 267 18.24 -12.44 -8.26
C TYR A 267 18.73 -13.06 -9.57
N ASN A 268 19.97 -12.75 -9.94
CA ASN A 268 20.63 -13.35 -11.08
C ASN A 268 20.95 -14.84 -10.84
N GLY A 269 20.82 -15.68 -11.83
CA GLY A 269 20.92 -17.14 -11.73
C GLY A 269 22.31 -17.68 -11.39
N ASP A 270 23.35 -16.89 -11.66
CA ASP A 270 24.72 -17.24 -11.28
C ASP A 270 25.52 -16.02 -10.79
N ASN A 271 26.85 -16.12 -10.73
CA ASN A 271 27.69 -15.03 -10.20
C ASN A 271 28.10 -13.99 -11.24
N LEU A 272 27.62 -14.09 -12.46
CA LEU A 272 27.97 -13.18 -13.55
C LEU A 272 26.71 -12.74 -14.28
N ASP A 273 26.36 -11.49 -14.14
CA ASP A 273 25.24 -10.89 -14.87
C ASP A 273 25.76 -10.27 -16.19
N GLU A 274 25.38 -10.88 -17.30
CA GLU A 274 25.76 -10.44 -18.61
C GLU A 274 24.81 -9.38 -19.15
N THR A 275 25.32 -8.60 -20.08
CA THR A 275 24.48 -7.65 -20.81
C THR A 275 23.54 -8.40 -21.75
N SER A 276 22.25 -8.25 -21.59
CA SER A 276 21.24 -8.88 -22.45
C SER A 276 20.13 -7.90 -22.87
N GLY A 277 19.51 -8.16 -24.02
CA GLY A 277 18.39 -7.37 -24.53
C GLY A 277 18.63 -5.86 -24.69
N GLY A 278 19.88 -5.40 -24.54
CA GLY A 278 20.24 -3.99 -24.54
C GLY A 278 20.37 -3.39 -23.12
N ASN A 279 20.07 -4.16 -22.08
CA ASN A 279 20.31 -3.82 -20.69
C ASN A 279 21.73 -4.21 -20.30
N LEU A 280 22.41 -3.30 -19.58
CA LEU A 280 23.75 -3.55 -19.07
C LEU A 280 23.66 -4.45 -17.83
N GLY A 281 24.37 -5.56 -17.86
CA GLY A 281 24.57 -6.40 -16.70
C GLY A 281 25.47 -5.77 -15.64
N TYR A 282 25.33 -6.19 -14.41
CA TYR A 282 26.15 -5.78 -13.26
C TYR A 282 27.56 -6.38 -13.29
N GLY A 283 27.78 -7.44 -14.08
CA GLY A 283 29.04 -8.20 -14.10
C GLY A 283 29.14 -9.17 -12.91
N GLU A 284 30.36 -9.33 -12.39
CA GLU A 284 30.62 -10.25 -11.28
C GLU A 284 29.93 -9.81 -9.96
N ASN A 285 29.31 -10.80 -9.29
CA ASN A 285 28.59 -10.60 -8.02
C ASN A 285 27.43 -9.61 -8.12
N PRO A 286 26.41 -9.88 -8.95
CA PRO A 286 25.26 -9.02 -9.11
C PRO A 286 24.47 -8.88 -7.81
N PRO A 287 23.73 -7.77 -7.63
CA PRO A 287 22.85 -7.59 -6.50
C PRO A 287 21.61 -8.49 -6.60
N ALA A 288 20.85 -8.55 -5.52
CA ALA A 288 19.47 -9.02 -5.52
C ALA A 288 18.55 -7.89 -5.09
N VAL A 289 17.28 -7.95 -5.47
CA VAL A 289 16.24 -7.03 -5.01
C VAL A 289 15.19 -7.80 -4.25
N GLY A 290 14.78 -7.27 -3.09
CA GLY A 290 13.71 -7.83 -2.28
C GLY A 290 12.55 -6.85 -2.15
N VAL A 291 11.34 -7.39 -2.07
CA VAL A 291 10.11 -6.66 -1.79
C VAL A 291 9.46 -7.32 -0.58
N ASP A 292 9.47 -6.59 0.52
CA ASP A 292 8.93 -7.06 1.79
C ASP A 292 7.51 -6.53 1.99
N PHE A 293 6.63 -7.40 2.44
CA PHE A 293 5.23 -7.10 2.67
C PHE A 293 4.99 -6.98 4.19
N PHE A 294 5.29 -5.81 4.74
CA PHE A 294 5.25 -5.59 6.19
C PHE A 294 3.86 -5.71 6.78
N GLU A 295 2.87 -5.09 6.14
CA GLU A 295 1.51 -5.04 6.63
C GLU A 295 0.52 -5.14 5.48
N GLY A 296 -0.45 -6.04 5.60
CA GLY A 296 -1.58 -6.14 4.68
C GLY A 296 -2.82 -5.36 5.15
N PRO A 297 -3.93 -5.54 4.46
CA PRO A 297 -5.21 -5.00 4.89
C PRO A 297 -5.66 -5.63 6.22
N TYR A 298 -6.53 -4.93 6.93
CA TYR A 298 -7.16 -5.47 8.13
C TYR A 298 -8.04 -6.67 7.80
N LEU A 299 -8.07 -7.64 8.72
CA LEU A 299 -9.09 -8.67 8.74
C LEU A 299 -10.46 -8.02 9.02
N ASP A 300 -11.53 -8.62 8.50
CA ASP A 300 -12.89 -8.18 8.80
C ASP A 300 -13.15 -8.25 10.30
N SER A 301 -13.69 -7.17 10.87
CA SER A 301 -13.96 -7.08 12.31
C SER A 301 -14.99 -8.11 12.77
N ASP A 302 -14.66 -8.91 13.76
CA ASP A 302 -15.54 -9.90 14.37
C ASP A 302 -15.70 -9.74 15.89
N GLY A 303 -15.05 -8.72 16.48
CA GLY A 303 -15.08 -8.40 17.90
C GLY A 303 -14.15 -9.28 18.73
N ARG A 304 -13.10 -9.82 18.15
CA ARG A 304 -12.15 -10.75 18.78
C ARG A 304 -10.72 -10.37 18.46
N ASP A 305 -9.81 -10.86 19.30
CA ASP A 305 -8.39 -11.01 19.00
C ASP A 305 -8.21 -12.43 18.46
N ASN A 306 -8.07 -12.57 17.14
CA ASN A 306 -8.04 -13.86 16.46
C ASN A 306 -6.68 -14.54 16.64
N ILE A 307 -6.72 -15.86 16.75
CA ILE A 307 -5.52 -16.68 16.60
C ILE A 307 -5.22 -16.76 15.10
N GLY A 308 -4.02 -16.37 14.70
CA GLY A 308 -3.58 -16.48 13.30
C GLY A 308 -3.49 -17.94 12.84
N PRO A 309 -3.35 -18.19 11.54
CA PRO A 309 -2.91 -19.47 11.06
C PRO A 309 -1.56 -19.81 11.74
N TYR A 310 -1.45 -21.00 12.29
CA TYR A 310 -0.25 -21.47 12.97
C TYR A 310 0.12 -22.87 12.52
N TYR A 311 1.39 -23.17 12.62
CA TYR A 311 1.92 -24.49 12.32
C TYR A 311 2.00 -25.33 13.60
N ASP A 312 1.29 -26.47 13.62
CA ASP A 312 1.39 -27.46 14.69
C ASP A 312 2.54 -28.43 14.38
N ALA A 313 3.72 -28.11 14.89
CA ALA A 313 4.92 -28.92 14.71
C ALA A 313 4.84 -30.34 15.31
N ALA A 314 3.90 -30.60 16.21
CA ALA A 314 3.71 -31.93 16.78
C ALA A 314 2.97 -32.87 15.84
N ASN A 315 2.10 -32.34 14.99
CA ASN A 315 1.30 -33.07 14.03
C ASN A 315 1.70 -32.80 12.58
N ASP A 316 2.66 -31.90 12.34
CA ASP A 316 3.17 -31.53 11.02
C ASP A 316 2.05 -31.01 10.08
N VAL A 317 1.26 -30.09 10.58
CA VAL A 317 0.11 -29.52 9.83
C VAL A 317 -0.05 -28.02 10.11
N GLU A 318 -0.41 -27.28 9.08
CA GLU A 318 -0.95 -25.93 9.26
C GLU A 318 -2.37 -26.03 9.85
N VAL A 319 -2.60 -25.29 10.91
CA VAL A 319 -3.91 -25.19 11.53
C VAL A 319 -4.46 -23.79 11.24
N VAL A 320 -5.56 -23.73 10.47
CA VAL A 320 -6.37 -22.53 10.35
C VAL A 320 -7.43 -22.58 11.44
N PRO A 321 -7.32 -21.75 12.49
CA PRO A 321 -8.21 -21.85 13.63
C PRO A 321 -9.64 -21.55 13.23
N THR A 322 -10.58 -22.29 13.82
CA THR A 322 -11.99 -21.92 13.81
C THR A 322 -12.22 -20.82 14.85
N VAL A 323 -13.39 -20.17 14.78
CA VAL A 323 -13.85 -19.22 15.79
C VAL A 323 -13.77 -19.76 17.23
N LEU A 324 -13.91 -21.06 17.42
CA LEU A 324 -13.79 -21.70 18.74
C LEU A 324 -12.34 -21.84 19.18
N ASP A 325 -11.44 -22.02 18.25
CA ASP A 325 -10.01 -22.12 18.53
C ASP A 325 -9.43 -20.73 18.88
N ALA A 326 -9.94 -19.68 18.25
CA ALA A 326 -9.58 -18.28 18.57
C ALA A 326 -9.91 -17.88 20.03
N ILE A 327 -10.76 -18.63 20.70
CA ILE A 327 -11.12 -18.43 22.11
C ILE A 327 -10.16 -19.22 23.05
N ALA A 328 -9.45 -20.20 22.54
CA ALA A 328 -8.87 -21.26 23.37
C ALA A 328 -7.38 -21.20 23.55
N ASP A 329 -6.55 -20.53 22.76
CA ASP A 329 -5.14 -20.50 23.08
C ASP A 329 -4.04 -20.06 22.10
N ASP A 330 -2.92 -19.91 22.61
CA ASP A 330 -1.45 -19.91 22.50
C ASP A 330 -0.81 -20.67 21.32
N GLY A 331 -1.44 -20.74 20.16
CA GLY A 331 -0.83 -21.27 18.94
C GLY A 331 0.45 -20.50 18.55
N ILE A 332 1.39 -21.17 17.95
CA ILE A 332 2.56 -20.51 17.36
C ILE A 332 2.07 -19.72 16.14
N VAL A 333 2.00 -18.40 16.29
CA VAL A 333 1.67 -17.52 15.18
C VAL A 333 2.75 -17.63 14.12
N TYR A 334 2.34 -17.93 12.90
CA TYR A 334 3.25 -18.05 11.78
C TYR A 334 3.68 -16.65 11.33
N LYS A 335 4.91 -16.29 11.66
CA LYS A 335 5.49 -14.99 11.30
C LYS A 335 5.52 -14.83 9.78
N GLY A 336 5.13 -13.66 9.28
CA GLY A 336 5.03 -13.35 7.86
C GLY A 336 3.64 -13.57 7.26
N ILE A 337 2.74 -14.29 7.93
CA ILE A 337 1.36 -14.48 7.48
C ILE A 337 0.46 -13.30 7.91
N GLY A 338 0.81 -12.57 8.96
CA GLY A 338 0.04 -11.42 9.43
C GLY A 338 0.56 -10.83 10.73
N LEU A 339 -0.08 -9.75 11.16
CA LEU A 339 0.22 -9.01 12.38
C LEU A 339 -1.04 -8.91 13.25
N GLY A 340 -0.87 -8.62 14.54
CA GLY A 340 -1.95 -8.34 15.47
C GLY A 340 -2.68 -9.57 16.02
N TYR A 341 -2.31 -10.77 15.60
CA TYR A 341 -2.95 -11.99 16.09
C TYR A 341 -2.47 -12.35 17.50
N SER A 342 -3.40 -12.67 18.40
CA SER A 342 -3.15 -13.11 19.77
C SER A 342 -2.32 -12.09 20.59
N ASP A 343 -2.48 -10.82 20.36
CA ASP A 343 -1.75 -9.76 21.06
C ASP A 343 -2.57 -9.08 22.19
N GLY A 344 -3.81 -9.46 22.34
CA GLY A 344 -4.76 -8.91 23.34
C GLY A 344 -5.53 -7.69 22.85
N ILE A 345 -5.39 -7.29 21.60
CA ILE A 345 -6.10 -6.16 20.99
C ILE A 345 -7.12 -6.71 19.99
N ILE A 346 -8.38 -6.32 20.14
CA ILE A 346 -9.48 -6.79 19.33
C ILE A 346 -9.50 -6.09 17.97
N ASP A 347 -9.73 -6.86 16.90
CA ASP A 347 -9.94 -6.35 15.53
C ASP A 347 -8.75 -5.49 14.98
N ASN A 348 -7.52 -5.81 15.37
CA ASN A 348 -6.32 -5.17 14.84
C ASN A 348 -5.51 -6.08 13.90
N GLU A 349 -6.00 -7.26 13.65
CA GLU A 349 -5.32 -8.26 12.83
C GLU A 349 -5.20 -7.78 11.38
N ARG A 350 -4.02 -8.05 10.79
CA ARG A 350 -3.71 -7.74 9.40
C ARG A 350 -3.23 -8.97 8.66
N PHE A 351 -3.66 -9.09 7.42
CA PHE A 351 -3.12 -10.13 6.54
C PHE A 351 -1.65 -9.89 6.23
N GLY A 352 -0.86 -10.97 6.24
CA GLY A 352 0.47 -10.99 5.66
C GLY A 352 0.46 -11.41 4.19
N MET A 353 1.63 -11.82 3.68
CA MET A 353 1.74 -12.38 2.33
C MET A 353 1.07 -13.76 2.28
N ARG A 354 -0.10 -13.83 1.65
CA ARG A 354 -0.90 -15.07 1.55
C ARG A 354 -0.57 -15.92 0.34
N ARG A 355 0.09 -15.34 -0.65
CA ARG A 355 0.45 -15.98 -1.92
C ARG A 355 1.75 -15.36 -2.45
N PHE A 356 2.56 -16.18 -3.08
CA PHE A 356 3.63 -15.70 -3.93
C PHE A 356 3.54 -16.40 -5.28
N THR A 357 3.38 -15.63 -6.34
CA THR A 357 3.20 -16.13 -7.70
C THR A 357 4.12 -15.39 -8.67
N TYR A 358 4.37 -15.99 -9.82
CA TYR A 358 5.08 -15.35 -10.89
C TYR A 358 4.44 -15.69 -12.23
N PHE A 359 4.80 -14.96 -13.24
CA PHE A 359 4.55 -15.33 -14.64
C PHE A 359 5.75 -14.90 -15.48
N THR A 360 5.94 -15.57 -16.59
CA THR A 360 7.01 -15.26 -17.53
C THR A 360 6.55 -14.21 -18.53
N GLY A 361 7.48 -13.38 -19.00
CA GLY A 361 7.17 -12.24 -19.85
C GLY A 361 6.60 -12.57 -21.23
N GLN A 362 6.52 -11.55 -22.04
CA GLN A 362 5.94 -11.60 -23.39
C GLN A 362 6.59 -12.69 -24.27
N GLY A 363 5.76 -13.56 -24.85
CA GLY A 363 6.22 -14.66 -25.68
C GLY A 363 6.25 -16.03 -25.00
N ALA A 364 6.00 -16.07 -23.70
CA ALA A 364 5.81 -17.33 -22.98
C ALA A 364 4.52 -18.05 -23.41
N VAL A 365 4.49 -19.35 -23.14
CA VAL A 365 3.33 -20.19 -23.50
C VAL A 365 2.24 -20.01 -22.46
N TYR A 366 1.02 -19.68 -22.94
CA TYR A 366 -0.17 -19.71 -22.08
C TYR A 366 -0.31 -21.06 -21.36
N PRO A 367 -0.62 -21.12 -20.08
CA PRO A 367 -1.14 -20.06 -19.19
C PRO A 367 -0.08 -19.34 -18.32
N TYR A 368 1.19 -19.42 -18.65
CA TYR A 368 2.33 -18.97 -17.84
C TYR A 368 2.83 -17.59 -18.25
N SER A 369 2.19 -16.96 -19.22
CA SER A 369 2.52 -15.63 -19.73
C SER A 369 1.75 -14.52 -19.02
N ASP A 370 2.05 -13.27 -19.39
CA ASP A 370 1.33 -12.08 -18.94
C ASP A 370 -0.20 -12.29 -19.00
N PRO A 371 -0.92 -11.88 -17.96
CA PRO A 371 -2.38 -11.88 -17.99
C PRO A 371 -2.90 -10.83 -18.98
N GLY A 372 -3.94 -11.18 -19.74
CA GLY A 372 -4.53 -10.32 -20.77
C GLY A 372 -5.99 -9.92 -20.55
N ASN A 373 -6.59 -10.36 -19.44
CA ASN A 373 -7.96 -10.00 -19.07
C ASN A 373 -8.21 -10.16 -17.56
N ALA A 374 -9.32 -9.60 -17.07
CA ALA A 374 -9.63 -9.55 -15.65
C ALA A 374 -9.61 -10.93 -14.96
N ASN A 375 -10.10 -11.98 -15.60
CA ASN A 375 -10.07 -13.32 -15.00
C ASN A 375 -8.64 -13.85 -14.84
N GLU A 376 -7.77 -13.59 -15.78
CA GLU A 376 -6.36 -14.03 -15.72
C GLU A 376 -5.60 -13.27 -14.63
N PHE A 377 -5.78 -11.95 -14.53
CA PHE A 377 -5.25 -11.17 -13.41
C PHE A 377 -5.74 -11.71 -12.06
N TYR A 378 -7.05 -11.93 -11.95
CA TYR A 378 -7.65 -12.43 -10.72
C TYR A 378 -7.14 -13.84 -10.36
N ASN A 379 -6.94 -14.71 -11.34
CA ASN A 379 -6.39 -16.04 -11.12
C ASN A 379 -4.96 -15.96 -10.53
N PHE A 380 -4.09 -15.10 -11.06
CA PHE A 380 -2.77 -14.90 -10.46
C PHE A 380 -2.86 -14.36 -9.03
N MET A 381 -3.72 -13.37 -8.77
CA MET A 381 -3.93 -12.82 -7.42
C MET A 381 -4.43 -13.87 -6.43
N SER A 382 -5.20 -14.84 -6.89
CA SER A 382 -5.73 -15.94 -6.07
C SER A 382 -4.80 -17.16 -5.96
N GLY A 383 -3.58 -17.10 -6.52
CA GLY A 383 -2.61 -18.19 -6.46
C GLY A 383 -2.82 -19.27 -7.50
N SER A 384 -3.34 -18.92 -8.67
CA SER A 384 -3.55 -19.84 -9.80
C SER A 384 -2.89 -19.29 -11.05
N TRP A 385 -2.60 -20.17 -12.02
CA TRP A 385 -2.17 -19.77 -13.34
C TRP A 385 -3.29 -19.04 -14.11
N ALA A 386 -2.95 -18.34 -15.19
CA ALA A 386 -3.90 -17.55 -15.96
C ALA A 386 -5.21 -18.29 -16.31
N ASN A 387 -5.15 -19.58 -16.57
CA ASN A 387 -6.31 -20.44 -16.88
C ASN A 387 -7.04 -20.99 -15.64
N GLY A 388 -6.66 -20.60 -14.43
CA GLY A 388 -7.23 -21.09 -13.18
C GLY A 388 -6.73 -22.48 -12.73
N SER A 389 -5.73 -23.06 -13.39
CA SER A 389 -5.08 -24.27 -12.90
C SER A 389 -4.21 -24.00 -11.69
N GLU A 390 -4.14 -24.97 -10.79
CA GLU A 390 -3.37 -24.87 -9.55
C GLU A 390 -1.87 -24.70 -9.82
N MET A 391 -1.23 -23.91 -8.99
CA MET A 391 0.22 -23.88 -8.87
C MET A 391 0.69 -25.02 -7.99
N VAL A 392 1.89 -25.55 -8.26
CA VAL A 392 2.42 -26.73 -7.54
C VAL A 392 3.87 -26.52 -7.14
N TYR A 393 4.29 -27.23 -6.12
CA TYR A 393 5.68 -27.24 -5.67
C TYR A 393 6.65 -27.81 -6.71
N GLY A 394 7.81 -27.19 -6.80
CA GLY A 394 8.95 -27.62 -7.57
C GLY A 394 8.84 -27.34 -9.08
N GLY A 395 9.94 -27.55 -9.77
CA GLY A 395 10.06 -27.26 -11.20
C GLY A 395 9.77 -25.79 -11.52
N ALA A 396 8.90 -25.57 -12.51
CA ALA A 396 8.44 -24.25 -12.89
C ALA A 396 7.04 -23.91 -12.28
N GLY A 397 6.64 -24.59 -11.21
CA GLY A 397 5.39 -24.30 -10.50
C GLY A 397 4.13 -24.87 -11.14
N TYR A 398 4.23 -25.72 -12.15
CA TYR A 398 3.06 -26.35 -12.80
C TYR A 398 3.21 -27.87 -12.92
N ALA A 399 2.09 -28.55 -12.87
CA ALA A 399 2.05 -30.00 -12.98
C ALA A 399 2.63 -30.48 -14.34
N GLY A 400 3.59 -31.40 -14.27
CA GLY A 400 4.30 -31.94 -15.43
C GLY A 400 5.52 -31.13 -15.87
N SER A 401 5.86 -30.03 -15.20
CA SER A 401 7.17 -29.39 -15.37
C SER A 401 8.28 -30.32 -14.81
N PRO A 402 9.49 -30.31 -15.39
CA PRO A 402 10.60 -31.07 -14.80
C PRO A 402 10.85 -30.65 -13.35
N GLY A 403 10.75 -31.61 -12.43
CA GLY A 403 10.89 -31.36 -10.99
C GLY A 403 9.61 -30.90 -10.27
N GLY A 404 8.51 -30.70 -10.98
CA GLY A 404 7.21 -30.42 -10.37
C GLY A 404 6.64 -31.64 -9.64
N THR A 405 6.24 -31.48 -8.37
CA THR A 405 5.74 -32.59 -7.54
C THR A 405 4.27 -32.90 -7.80
N GLY A 406 3.49 -31.93 -8.31
CA GLY A 406 2.05 -32.01 -8.44
C GLY A 406 1.29 -31.72 -7.13
N THR A 407 1.99 -31.40 -6.02
CA THR A 407 1.38 -30.93 -4.78
C THR A 407 1.01 -29.47 -4.94
N PRO A 408 -0.23 -29.05 -4.62
CA PRO A 408 -0.62 -27.65 -4.66
C PRO A 408 0.27 -26.78 -3.77
N SER A 409 0.57 -25.55 -4.22
CA SER A 409 1.38 -24.60 -3.48
C SER A 409 0.78 -23.20 -3.57
N ASP A 410 0.71 -22.53 -2.43
CA ASP A 410 0.36 -21.11 -2.34
C ASP A 410 1.56 -20.19 -2.55
N TYR A 411 2.75 -20.76 -2.41
CA TYR A 411 4.02 -20.03 -2.54
C TYR A 411 4.91 -20.74 -3.54
N LEU A 412 5.28 -20.04 -4.62
CA LEU A 412 6.24 -20.59 -5.57
C LEU A 412 7.66 -20.24 -5.13
N PHE A 413 8.54 -21.25 -5.19
CA PHE A 413 9.97 -21.13 -4.88
C PHE A 413 10.28 -20.63 -3.45
N PRO A 414 9.67 -21.22 -2.41
CA PRO A 414 9.85 -20.76 -1.04
C PRO A 414 11.20 -21.20 -0.42
N GLY A 415 11.95 -22.07 -1.10
CA GLY A 415 13.12 -22.72 -0.50
C GLY A 415 12.71 -23.49 0.76
N ASP A 416 13.48 -23.33 1.82
CA ASP A 416 13.21 -23.97 3.12
C ASP A 416 12.34 -23.08 4.05
N SER A 417 11.70 -22.03 3.51
CA SER A 417 10.96 -21.06 4.33
C SER A 417 9.47 -21.37 4.50
N ASP A 418 8.93 -22.28 3.68
CA ASP A 418 7.56 -22.75 3.83
C ASP A 418 7.50 -23.85 4.89
N PRO A 419 6.74 -23.70 5.99
CA PRO A 419 6.67 -24.68 7.05
C PRO A 419 5.92 -25.96 6.65
N LEU A 420 5.25 -25.95 5.51
CA LEU A 420 4.54 -27.11 4.96
C LEU A 420 5.43 -27.97 4.04
N ASP A 421 6.68 -27.57 3.83
CA ASP A 421 7.65 -28.28 2.97
C ASP A 421 8.35 -29.44 3.68
#